data_fff98c518b954e47cd5633aeebc3afc4
#
_entry.id   fff98c518b954e47cd5633aeebc3afc4
#
_cell.length_a   1.000
_cell.length_b   1.000
_cell.length_c   1.000
_cell.angle_alpha   90.00
_cell.angle_beta   90.00
_cell.angle_gamma   90.00
#
_symmetry.space_group_name_H-M   'P 1'
#
loop_
_entity.id
_entity.type
_entity.pdbx_description
1 polymer ?
#
loop_
_entity_poly.entity_id
_entity_poly.type
_entity_poly.pdbx_seq_one_letter_code
_entity_poly.pdbx_strand_id
1 'polypeptide(L)'
;MSLVNISNVHKHFTRGNERIDVLQGVSLNVGQGEFLALMGPSGSGKTTLLNLMGGLDKPTGGTIEIAGSRLDTMGGGQLAKWRARHIGFVFQLYNLLPVLTAQRNVELPLLLTSLGGSERKKRAAIALKIVGLAERAKHYPRQLSGGQEQRVGIARAIVNDPTLLLCDEPTGDLDRKAGDEILDLLQALNRDHGKTIVMVTHDPHAAERASRTVHLDKGTLTEAAA
;
A
#
# COMPACT_ATOMS: atom_id res chain seq x y z
N MET A 1 5.88 -9.24 -17.35
CA MET A 1 4.54 -9.81 -17.12
C MET A 1 3.77 -8.80 -16.26
N SER A 2 2.45 -8.64 -16.51
CA SER A 2 1.60 -7.77 -15.68
C SER A 2 1.30 -8.45 -14.36
N LEU A 3 1.52 -7.76 -13.23
CA LEU A 3 1.18 -8.23 -11.90
C LEU A 3 -0.26 -7.84 -11.52
N VAL A 4 -0.67 -6.61 -11.90
CA VAL A 4 -2.00 -6.06 -11.63
C VAL A 4 -2.69 -5.82 -12.97
N ASN A 5 -3.87 -6.37 -13.14
CA ASN A 5 -4.74 -6.15 -14.28
C ASN A 5 -6.12 -5.68 -13.78
N ILE A 6 -6.44 -4.44 -14.05
CA ILE A 6 -7.73 -3.82 -13.77
C ILE A 6 -8.41 -3.54 -15.10
N SER A 7 -9.63 -4.03 -15.30
CA SER A 7 -10.35 -3.89 -16.57
C SER A 7 -11.77 -3.39 -16.33
N ASN A 8 -12.04 -2.20 -16.88
CA ASN A 8 -13.35 -1.55 -16.87
C ASN A 8 -14.01 -1.51 -15.48
N VAL A 9 -13.22 -1.15 -14.45
CA VAL A 9 -13.67 -1.17 -13.05
C VAL A 9 -14.55 0.03 -12.75
N HIS A 10 -15.70 -0.25 -12.18
CA HIS A 10 -16.65 0.72 -11.67
C HIS A 10 -16.78 0.59 -10.17
N LYS A 11 -16.95 1.72 -9.47
CA LYS A 11 -17.28 1.75 -8.06
C LYS A 11 -18.23 2.88 -7.76
N HIS A 12 -19.35 2.55 -7.14
CA HIS A 12 -20.26 3.53 -6.56
C HIS A 12 -20.56 3.20 -5.09
N PHE A 13 -20.93 4.23 -4.35
CA PHE A 13 -21.48 4.12 -3.01
C PHE A 13 -22.90 4.64 -3.01
N THR A 14 -23.71 4.17 -2.07
CA THR A 14 -25.09 4.64 -1.88
C THR A 14 -25.19 5.35 -0.53
N ARG A 15 -25.68 6.58 -0.54
CA ARG A 15 -25.97 7.34 0.67
C ARG A 15 -27.48 7.72 0.68
N GLY A 16 -28.25 6.96 1.45
CA GLY A 16 -29.72 7.05 1.36
C GLY A 16 -30.19 6.66 -0.04
N ASN A 17 -30.86 7.55 -0.75
CA ASN A 17 -31.33 7.34 -2.13
C ASN A 17 -30.37 7.90 -3.20
N GLU A 18 -29.26 8.49 -2.80
CA GLU A 18 -28.28 9.08 -3.71
C GLU A 18 -27.18 8.07 -4.05
N ARG A 19 -26.90 7.92 -5.34
CA ARG A 19 -25.76 7.14 -5.85
C ARG A 19 -24.61 8.09 -6.14
N ILE A 20 -23.43 7.77 -5.59
CA ILE A 20 -22.18 8.51 -5.79
C ILE A 20 -21.24 7.61 -6.59
N ASP A 21 -21.04 7.90 -7.87
CA ASP A 21 -20.10 7.19 -8.72
C ASP A 21 -18.69 7.71 -8.45
N VAL A 22 -17.78 6.82 -8.00
CA VAL A 22 -16.41 7.16 -7.61
C VAL A 22 -15.39 6.70 -8.65
N LEU A 23 -15.60 5.53 -9.27
CA LEU A 23 -14.77 5.03 -10.37
C LEU A 23 -15.65 4.67 -11.57
N GLN A 24 -15.23 5.08 -12.76
CA GLN A 24 -16.04 5.02 -13.99
C GLN A 24 -15.24 4.38 -15.14
N GLY A 25 -15.24 3.05 -15.19
CA GLY A 25 -14.60 2.31 -16.28
C GLY A 25 -13.07 2.32 -16.21
N VAL A 26 -12.49 2.33 -15.01
CA VAL A 26 -11.04 2.38 -14.79
C VAL A 26 -10.39 1.10 -15.32
N SER A 27 -9.38 1.28 -16.19
CA SER A 27 -8.51 0.18 -16.67
C SER A 27 -7.06 0.56 -16.43
N LEU A 28 -6.30 -0.35 -15.79
CA LEU A 28 -4.92 -0.12 -15.38
C LEU A 28 -4.14 -1.43 -15.35
N ASN A 29 -2.94 -1.42 -15.93
CA ASN A 29 -1.99 -2.52 -15.80
C ASN A 29 -0.75 -2.05 -15.06
N VAL A 30 -0.26 -2.88 -14.12
CA VAL A 30 1.02 -2.64 -13.43
C VAL A 30 1.92 -3.85 -13.62
N GLY A 31 3.12 -3.61 -14.10
CA GLY A 31 4.13 -4.64 -14.32
C GLY A 31 4.72 -5.18 -13.00
N GLN A 32 5.24 -6.41 -13.01
CA GLN A 32 6.01 -6.90 -11.89
C GLN A 32 7.30 -6.08 -11.71
N GLY A 33 7.61 -5.65 -10.49
CA GLY A 33 8.74 -4.78 -10.18
C GLY A 33 8.56 -3.32 -10.60
N GLU A 34 7.37 -2.93 -11.07
CA GLU A 34 7.07 -1.54 -11.40
C GLU A 34 6.83 -0.71 -10.14
N PHE A 35 7.28 0.54 -10.13
CA PHE A 35 6.88 1.55 -9.15
C PHE A 35 5.97 2.56 -9.86
N LEU A 36 4.67 2.47 -9.59
CA LEU A 36 3.63 3.32 -10.16
C LEU A 36 3.22 4.41 -9.17
N ALA A 37 3.17 5.67 -9.60
CA ALA A 37 2.49 6.75 -8.89
C ALA A 37 1.09 6.98 -9.47
N LEU A 38 0.08 7.00 -8.60
CA LEU A 38 -1.29 7.36 -8.92
C LEU A 38 -1.58 8.76 -8.36
N MET A 39 -1.63 9.74 -9.23
CA MET A 39 -1.88 11.13 -8.88
C MET A 39 -3.33 11.56 -9.14
N GLY A 40 -3.71 12.70 -8.59
CA GLY A 40 -4.99 13.35 -8.85
C GLY A 40 -5.49 14.17 -7.65
N PRO A 41 -6.50 15.02 -7.85
CA PRO A 41 -7.04 15.86 -6.79
C PRO A 41 -7.69 15.04 -5.65
N SER A 42 -7.90 15.68 -4.50
CA SER A 42 -8.64 15.06 -3.40
C SER A 42 -10.04 14.67 -3.86
N GLY A 43 -10.51 13.49 -3.45
CA GLY A 43 -11.83 12.97 -3.84
C GLY A 43 -11.92 12.37 -5.25
N SER A 44 -10.82 12.28 -6.03
CA SER A 44 -10.86 11.69 -7.38
C SER A 44 -11.04 10.16 -7.41
N GLY A 45 -10.97 9.48 -6.25
CA GLY A 45 -11.14 8.02 -6.16
C GLY A 45 -9.84 7.21 -5.96
N LYS A 46 -8.67 7.85 -5.75
CA LYS A 46 -7.36 7.19 -5.60
C LYS A 46 -7.33 6.16 -4.47
N THR A 47 -7.69 6.58 -3.26
CA THR A 47 -7.77 5.66 -2.09
C THR A 47 -8.80 4.56 -2.32
N THR A 48 -9.91 4.85 -3.02
CA THR A 48 -10.89 3.82 -3.40
C THR A 48 -10.26 2.79 -4.32
N LEU A 49 -9.56 3.21 -5.36
CA LEU A 49 -8.86 2.29 -6.28
C LEU A 49 -7.80 1.47 -5.54
N LEU A 50 -7.03 2.11 -4.63
CA LEU A 50 -6.05 1.42 -3.79
C LEU A 50 -6.71 0.36 -2.90
N ASN A 51 -7.86 0.66 -2.30
CA ASN A 51 -8.63 -0.26 -1.46
C ASN A 51 -9.17 -1.45 -2.26
N LEU A 52 -9.59 -1.24 -3.51
CA LEU A 52 -10.01 -2.32 -4.41
C LEU A 52 -8.82 -3.23 -4.75
N MET A 53 -7.66 -2.67 -5.10
CA MET A 53 -6.43 -3.44 -5.34
C MET A 53 -6.00 -4.21 -4.09
N GLY A 54 -6.17 -3.62 -2.91
CA GLY A 54 -5.85 -4.27 -1.65
C GLY A 54 -6.89 -5.31 -1.19
N GLY A 55 -8.01 -5.47 -1.91
CA GLY A 55 -9.09 -6.35 -1.49
C GLY A 55 -9.72 -5.95 -0.15
N LEU A 56 -9.68 -4.65 0.18
CA LEU A 56 -10.39 -4.08 1.34
C LEU A 56 -11.85 -3.80 0.99
N ASP A 57 -12.12 -3.55 -0.30
CA ASP A 57 -13.46 -3.33 -0.84
C ASP A 57 -13.58 -4.09 -2.17
N LYS A 58 -14.80 -4.15 -2.74
CA LYS A 58 -15.10 -4.80 -4.01
C LYS A 58 -15.57 -3.80 -5.06
N PRO A 59 -15.22 -4.00 -6.33
CA PRO A 59 -15.79 -3.21 -7.41
C PRO A 59 -17.29 -3.50 -7.55
N THR A 60 -18.04 -2.52 -8.07
CA THR A 60 -19.46 -2.69 -8.43
C THR A 60 -19.62 -3.19 -9.86
N GLY A 61 -18.56 -3.18 -10.65
CA GLY A 61 -18.48 -3.73 -12.00
C GLY A 61 -17.04 -3.80 -12.48
N GLY A 62 -16.79 -4.54 -13.55
CA GLY A 62 -15.45 -4.77 -14.06
C GLY A 62 -14.71 -5.88 -13.34
N THR A 63 -13.41 -6.00 -13.59
CA THR A 63 -12.58 -7.11 -13.06
C THR A 63 -11.27 -6.62 -12.50
N ILE A 64 -10.81 -7.27 -11.42
CA ILE A 64 -9.52 -7.02 -10.79
C ILE A 64 -8.79 -8.34 -10.65
N GLU A 65 -7.67 -8.48 -11.34
CA GLU A 65 -6.78 -9.62 -11.23
C GLU A 65 -5.41 -9.17 -10.75
N ILE A 66 -4.92 -9.77 -9.66
CA ILE A 66 -3.59 -9.48 -9.09
C ILE A 66 -2.89 -10.79 -8.77
N ALA A 67 -1.65 -10.92 -9.21
CA ALA A 67 -0.86 -12.14 -9.06
C ALA A 67 -1.62 -13.40 -9.52
N GLY A 68 -2.32 -13.33 -10.66
CA GLY A 68 -3.13 -14.41 -11.23
C GLY A 68 -4.42 -14.73 -10.47
N SER A 69 -4.82 -13.89 -9.52
CA SER A 69 -6.01 -14.10 -8.68
C SER A 69 -7.10 -13.06 -8.98
N ARG A 70 -8.32 -13.52 -9.30
CA ARG A 70 -9.51 -12.70 -9.56
C ARG A 70 -10.15 -12.26 -8.23
N LEU A 71 -9.89 -11.01 -7.80
CA LEU A 71 -10.35 -10.50 -6.50
C LEU A 71 -11.85 -10.23 -6.46
N ASP A 72 -12.42 -9.80 -7.58
CA ASP A 72 -13.84 -9.51 -7.74
C ASP A 72 -14.74 -10.73 -7.46
N THR A 73 -14.23 -11.95 -7.70
CA THR A 73 -14.96 -13.19 -7.50
C THR A 73 -14.78 -13.81 -6.10
N MET A 74 -13.79 -13.35 -5.33
CA MET A 74 -13.48 -13.95 -4.02
C MET A 74 -14.51 -13.58 -2.95
N GLY A 75 -14.85 -14.53 -2.09
CA GLY A 75 -15.59 -14.27 -0.84
C GLY A 75 -14.72 -13.54 0.19
N GLY A 76 -15.33 -12.90 1.19
CA GLY A 76 -14.61 -12.08 2.19
C GLY A 76 -13.48 -12.82 2.92
N GLY A 77 -13.72 -14.07 3.34
CA GLY A 77 -12.68 -14.88 4.00
C GLY A 77 -11.52 -15.28 3.07
N GLN A 78 -11.80 -15.54 1.79
CA GLN A 78 -10.76 -15.81 0.78
C GLN A 78 -9.92 -14.56 0.51
N LEU A 79 -10.60 -13.42 0.37
CA LEU A 79 -9.97 -12.12 0.14
C LEU A 79 -9.05 -11.73 1.31
N ALA A 80 -9.47 -11.94 2.55
CA ALA A 80 -8.65 -11.68 3.74
C ALA A 80 -7.38 -12.56 3.77
N LYS A 81 -7.49 -13.86 3.44
CA LYS A 81 -6.35 -14.77 3.37
C LYS A 81 -5.40 -14.42 2.22
N TRP A 82 -5.94 -14.05 1.06
CA TRP A 82 -5.18 -13.61 -0.09
C TRP A 82 -4.42 -12.32 0.23
N ARG A 83 -5.10 -11.31 0.77
CA ARG A 83 -4.51 -10.03 1.19
C ARG A 83 -3.34 -10.21 2.16
N ALA A 84 -3.52 -11.05 3.19
CA ALA A 84 -2.49 -11.32 4.18
C ALA A 84 -1.18 -11.87 3.58
N ARG A 85 -1.23 -12.49 2.40
CA ARG A 85 -0.06 -13.06 1.71
C ARG A 85 0.54 -12.12 0.67
N HIS A 86 -0.31 -11.36 -0.02
CA HIS A 86 0.09 -10.67 -1.25
C HIS A 86 0.23 -9.16 -1.08
N ILE A 87 -0.39 -8.55 -0.07
CA ILE A 87 -0.47 -7.10 0.07
C ILE A 87 0.24 -6.61 1.32
N GLY A 88 1.11 -5.61 1.14
CA GLY A 88 1.60 -4.76 2.22
C GLY A 88 1.01 -3.36 2.10
N PHE A 89 0.36 -2.86 3.16
CA PHE A 89 -0.18 -1.51 3.20
C PHE A 89 0.73 -0.55 3.96
N VAL A 90 1.00 0.60 3.35
CA VAL A 90 1.64 1.77 3.96
C VAL A 90 0.62 2.90 3.96
N PHE A 91 0.29 3.43 5.13
CA PHE A 91 -0.75 4.46 5.31
C PHE A 91 -0.13 5.82 5.65
N GLN A 92 -0.82 6.89 5.33
CA GLN A 92 -0.44 8.25 5.67
C GLN A 92 -0.29 8.43 7.19
N LEU A 93 -1.26 8.04 7.98
CA LEU A 93 -1.29 8.16 9.45
C LEU A 93 -0.63 6.97 10.17
N TYR A 94 0.31 6.27 9.52
CA TYR A 94 1.09 5.13 10.05
C TYR A 94 0.24 3.96 10.57
N ASN A 95 -0.90 4.20 11.20
CA ASN A 95 -1.85 3.23 11.79
C ASN A 95 -1.13 2.21 12.72
N LEU A 96 -0.22 2.71 13.54
CA LEU A 96 0.42 1.91 14.58
C LEU A 96 -0.49 1.79 15.81
N LEU A 97 -0.48 0.62 16.45
CA LEU A 97 -1.15 0.44 17.73
C LEU A 97 -0.29 1.07 18.83
N PRO A 98 -0.76 2.14 19.51
CA PRO A 98 0.05 2.92 20.45
C PRO A 98 0.46 2.14 21.70
N VAL A 99 -0.27 1.07 22.03
CA VAL A 99 -0.02 0.18 23.16
C VAL A 99 1.02 -0.91 22.87
N LEU A 100 1.47 -1.03 21.62
CA LEU A 100 2.46 -2.00 21.17
C LEU A 100 3.79 -1.33 20.87
N THR A 101 4.89 -2.03 21.12
CA THR A 101 6.22 -1.60 20.68
C THR A 101 6.34 -1.65 19.14
N ALA A 102 7.38 -1.01 18.57
CA ALA A 102 7.68 -1.07 17.15
C ALA A 102 7.75 -2.53 16.66
N GLN A 103 8.50 -3.39 17.33
CA GLN A 103 8.58 -4.81 16.98
C GLN A 103 7.22 -5.50 17.02
N ARG A 104 6.39 -5.24 18.03
CA ARG A 104 5.07 -5.86 18.14
C ARG A 104 4.10 -5.37 17.07
N ASN A 105 4.18 -4.09 16.68
CA ASN A 105 3.44 -3.58 15.53
C ASN A 105 3.83 -4.29 14.23
N VAL A 106 5.12 -4.54 14.02
CA VAL A 106 5.62 -5.26 12.84
C VAL A 106 5.22 -6.74 12.87
N GLU A 107 5.12 -7.37 14.04
CA GLU A 107 4.69 -8.76 14.21
C GLU A 107 3.20 -9.00 13.87
N LEU A 108 2.34 -7.96 13.88
CA LEU A 108 0.88 -8.13 13.72
C LEU A 108 0.47 -8.95 12.50
N PRO A 109 0.96 -8.68 11.27
CA PRO A 109 0.57 -9.48 10.11
C PRO A 109 0.99 -10.94 10.22
N LEU A 110 2.08 -11.24 10.93
CA LEU A 110 2.60 -12.58 11.11
C LEU A 110 1.72 -13.44 12.04
N LEU A 111 0.82 -12.83 12.84
CA LEU A 111 -0.15 -13.57 13.67
C LEU A 111 -1.18 -14.34 12.84
N LEU A 112 -1.37 -13.95 11.58
CA LEU A 112 -2.27 -14.62 10.63
C LEU A 112 -1.59 -15.79 9.90
N THR A 113 -0.33 -16.09 10.23
CA THR A 113 0.45 -17.17 9.63
C THR A 113 0.59 -18.34 10.62
N SER A 114 1.07 -19.48 10.13
CA SER A 114 1.42 -20.65 10.97
C SER A 114 2.75 -20.54 11.70
N LEU A 115 3.45 -19.39 11.61
CA LEU A 115 4.77 -19.20 12.19
C LEU A 115 4.74 -19.22 13.72
N GLY A 116 5.69 -19.91 14.34
CA GLY A 116 5.91 -19.89 15.78
C GLY A 116 6.40 -18.51 16.28
N GLY A 117 6.23 -18.24 17.58
CA GLY A 117 6.55 -16.93 18.17
C GLY A 117 8.02 -16.52 17.99
N SER A 118 8.97 -17.44 18.04
CA SER A 118 10.40 -17.18 17.83
C SER A 118 10.66 -16.71 16.38
N GLU A 119 10.07 -17.39 15.39
CA GLU A 119 10.25 -17.05 13.99
C GLU A 119 9.59 -15.71 13.65
N ARG A 120 8.40 -15.41 14.22
CA ARG A 120 7.76 -14.09 14.06
C ARG A 120 8.66 -12.97 14.58
N LYS A 121 9.24 -13.12 15.77
CA LYS A 121 10.18 -12.13 16.33
C LYS A 121 11.40 -11.93 15.45
N LYS A 122 11.98 -13.02 14.91
CA LYS A 122 13.12 -12.96 14.01
C LYS A 122 12.80 -12.19 12.73
N ARG A 123 11.66 -12.47 12.09
CA ARG A 123 11.22 -11.76 10.87
C ARG A 123 10.95 -10.28 11.13
N ALA A 124 10.29 -9.96 12.24
CA ALA A 124 10.05 -8.57 12.63
C ALA A 124 11.37 -7.81 12.89
N ALA A 125 12.36 -8.44 13.53
CA ALA A 125 13.68 -7.86 13.73
C ALA A 125 14.41 -7.60 12.40
N ILE A 126 14.32 -8.53 11.43
CA ILE A 126 14.87 -8.35 10.08
C ILE A 126 14.18 -7.17 9.38
N ALA A 127 12.84 -7.10 9.41
CA ALA A 127 12.10 -6.01 8.79
C ALA A 127 12.47 -4.65 9.41
N LEU A 128 12.60 -4.56 10.75
CA LEU A 128 13.07 -3.35 11.42
C LEU A 128 14.51 -2.98 11.03
N LYS A 129 15.39 -3.96 10.83
CA LYS A 129 16.76 -3.72 10.35
C LYS A 129 16.76 -3.14 8.93
N ILE A 130 15.92 -3.66 8.03
CA ILE A 130 15.78 -3.16 6.64
C ILE A 130 15.42 -1.67 6.64
N VAL A 131 14.52 -1.23 7.52
CA VAL A 131 14.10 0.16 7.61
C VAL A 131 14.99 1.02 8.53
N GLY A 132 16.12 0.49 9.02
CA GLY A 132 17.09 1.22 9.87
C GLY A 132 16.64 1.46 11.31
N LEU A 133 15.73 0.63 11.86
CA LEU A 133 15.16 0.79 13.21
C LEU A 133 15.45 -0.37 14.16
N ALA A 134 16.51 -1.14 13.94
CA ALA A 134 16.86 -2.27 14.83
C ALA A 134 16.93 -1.86 16.31
N GLU A 135 17.60 -0.75 16.60
CA GLU A 135 17.79 -0.22 17.97
C GLU A 135 16.49 0.37 18.60
N ARG A 136 15.46 0.57 17.76
CA ARG A 136 14.16 1.12 18.18
C ARG A 136 13.09 0.05 18.37
N ALA A 137 13.41 -1.23 18.27
CA ALA A 137 12.46 -2.37 18.33
C ALA A 137 11.56 -2.36 19.59
N LYS A 138 12.09 -1.90 20.74
CA LYS A 138 11.37 -1.85 22.03
C LYS A 138 10.66 -0.52 22.28
N HIS A 139 10.80 0.49 21.42
CA HIS A 139 10.14 1.78 21.58
C HIS A 139 8.66 1.67 21.23
N TYR A 140 7.85 2.45 21.94
CA TYR A 140 6.43 2.67 21.63
C TYR A 140 6.28 3.81 20.62
N PRO A 141 5.19 3.90 19.86
CA PRO A 141 4.96 4.97 18.88
C PRO A 141 5.24 6.36 19.46
N ARG A 142 4.72 6.70 20.63
CA ARG A 142 4.95 7.98 21.31
C ARG A 142 6.41 8.35 21.57
N GLN A 143 7.33 7.43 21.41
CA GLN A 143 8.78 7.61 21.61
C GLN A 143 9.54 7.72 20.27
N LEU A 144 8.83 7.69 19.15
CA LEU A 144 9.36 7.73 17.80
C LEU A 144 9.01 9.08 17.15
N SER A 145 9.84 9.54 16.23
CA SER A 145 9.48 10.65 15.33
C SER A 145 8.49 10.15 14.25
N GLY A 146 7.77 11.06 13.58
CA GLY A 146 6.84 10.70 12.52
C GLY A 146 7.50 9.87 11.40
N GLY A 147 8.71 10.24 10.97
CA GLY A 147 9.46 9.44 10.00
C GLY A 147 9.86 8.06 10.54
N GLN A 148 10.15 7.93 11.84
CA GLN A 148 10.39 6.61 12.46
C GLN A 148 9.12 5.78 12.57
N GLU A 149 7.98 6.40 12.91
CA GLU A 149 6.68 5.71 12.91
C GLU A 149 6.32 5.19 11.51
N GLN A 150 6.54 6.01 10.47
CA GLN A 150 6.32 5.60 9.08
C GLN A 150 7.23 4.45 8.67
N ARG A 151 8.51 4.47 9.07
CA ARG A 151 9.43 3.35 8.84
C ARG A 151 8.96 2.06 9.54
N VAL A 152 8.37 2.14 10.76
CA VAL A 152 7.73 0.98 11.41
C VAL A 152 6.52 0.51 10.60
N GLY A 153 5.71 1.42 10.06
CA GLY A 153 4.60 1.12 9.15
C GLY A 153 5.06 0.36 7.91
N ILE A 154 6.16 0.80 7.29
CA ILE A 154 6.78 0.13 6.14
C ILE A 154 7.33 -1.25 6.54
N ALA A 155 8.04 -1.36 7.68
CA ALA A 155 8.52 -2.65 8.18
C ALA A 155 7.37 -3.65 8.39
N ARG A 156 6.24 -3.19 8.94
CA ARG A 156 5.01 -3.98 9.07
C ARG A 156 4.45 -4.40 7.71
N ALA A 157 4.50 -3.51 6.72
CA ALA A 157 4.00 -3.80 5.38
C ALA A 157 4.84 -4.89 4.68
N ILE A 158 6.18 -4.91 4.87
CA ILE A 158 7.07 -5.84 4.18
C ILE A 158 7.34 -7.15 4.93
N VAL A 159 6.93 -7.30 6.20
CA VAL A 159 7.31 -8.41 7.08
C VAL A 159 6.88 -9.80 6.58
N ASN A 160 5.79 -9.87 5.81
CA ASN A 160 5.29 -11.09 5.15
C ASN A 160 5.85 -11.29 3.74
N ASP A 161 6.80 -10.47 3.30
CA ASP A 161 7.34 -10.49 1.95
C ASP A 161 6.25 -10.40 0.86
N PRO A 162 5.39 -9.35 0.88
CA PRO A 162 4.24 -9.25 -0.01
C PRO A 162 4.65 -9.09 -1.47
N THR A 163 3.75 -9.47 -2.38
CA THR A 163 3.93 -9.33 -3.83
C THR A 163 3.75 -7.88 -4.28
N LEU A 164 2.86 -7.13 -3.62
CA LEU A 164 2.49 -5.75 -3.95
C LEU A 164 2.46 -4.88 -2.70
N LEU A 165 3.14 -3.74 -2.76
CA LEU A 165 3.03 -2.68 -1.75
C LEU A 165 2.05 -1.61 -2.24
N LEU A 166 1.07 -1.28 -1.41
CA LEU A 166 0.09 -0.22 -1.64
C LEU A 166 0.35 0.89 -0.64
N CYS A 167 0.76 2.06 -1.13
CA CYS A 167 1.13 3.21 -0.31
C CYS A 167 0.08 4.32 -0.52
N ASP A 168 -0.63 4.69 0.53
CA ASP A 168 -1.60 5.79 0.52
C ASP A 168 -0.96 7.01 1.17
N GLU A 169 -0.52 7.97 0.35
CA GLU A 169 0.16 9.22 0.74
C GLU A 169 1.27 9.01 1.80
N PRO A 170 2.30 8.18 1.52
CA PRO A 170 3.24 7.71 2.54
C PRO A 170 4.11 8.80 3.16
N THR A 171 4.11 10.01 2.60
CA THR A 171 4.89 11.18 3.05
C THR A 171 4.01 12.36 3.47
N GLY A 172 2.68 12.21 3.43
CA GLY A 172 1.74 13.34 3.58
C GLY A 172 1.79 14.06 4.92
N ASP A 173 2.21 13.38 6.00
CA ASP A 173 2.33 13.95 7.35
C ASP A 173 3.79 14.16 7.80
N LEU A 174 4.74 14.15 6.86
CA LEU A 174 6.16 14.27 7.15
C LEU A 174 6.72 15.61 6.66
N ASP A 175 7.73 16.11 7.35
CA ASP A 175 8.58 17.17 6.81
C ASP A 175 9.33 16.68 5.56
N ARG A 176 9.86 17.63 4.78
CA ARG A 176 10.53 17.34 3.51
C ARG A 176 11.65 16.32 3.65
N LYS A 177 12.52 16.48 4.66
CA LYS A 177 13.66 15.60 4.86
C LYS A 177 13.22 14.17 5.20
N ALA A 178 12.31 14.03 6.16
CA ALA A 178 11.76 12.72 6.52
C ALA A 178 11.00 12.08 5.36
N GLY A 179 10.26 12.88 4.57
CA GLY A 179 9.59 12.43 3.36
C GLY A 179 10.56 11.88 2.32
N ASP A 180 11.64 12.58 2.03
CA ASP A 180 12.68 12.12 1.09
C ASP A 180 13.31 10.80 1.55
N GLU A 181 13.60 10.66 2.85
CA GLU A 181 14.12 9.41 3.40
C GLU A 181 13.14 8.22 3.27
N ILE A 182 11.84 8.47 3.36
CA ILE A 182 10.80 7.43 3.12
C ILE A 182 10.73 7.07 1.64
N LEU A 183 10.78 8.06 0.74
CA LEU A 183 10.77 7.82 -0.70
C LEU A 183 12.02 7.05 -1.15
N ASP A 184 13.19 7.38 -0.62
CA ASP A 184 14.44 6.66 -0.88
C ASP A 184 14.33 5.19 -0.41
N LEU A 185 13.71 4.94 0.75
CA LEU A 185 13.46 3.59 1.24
C LEU A 185 12.51 2.81 0.30
N LEU A 186 11.43 3.43 -0.17
CA LEU A 186 10.51 2.80 -1.13
C LEU A 186 11.20 2.51 -2.46
N GLN A 187 12.03 3.43 -2.97
CA GLN A 187 12.84 3.19 -4.18
C GLN A 187 13.84 2.03 -3.98
N ALA A 188 14.50 1.94 -2.82
CA ALA A 188 15.40 0.83 -2.53
C ALA A 188 14.65 -0.51 -2.48
N LEU A 189 13.45 -0.56 -1.87
CA LEU A 189 12.61 -1.76 -1.87
C LEU A 189 12.19 -2.17 -3.29
N ASN A 190 11.91 -1.21 -4.16
CA ASN A 190 11.56 -1.48 -5.56
C ASN A 190 12.79 -1.97 -6.32
N ARG A 191 13.88 -1.18 -6.36
CA ARG A 191 15.05 -1.43 -7.21
C ARG A 191 15.87 -2.62 -6.74
N ASP A 192 16.17 -2.70 -5.42
CA ASP A 192 17.13 -3.66 -4.88
C ASP A 192 16.45 -4.98 -4.46
N HIS A 193 15.13 -4.93 -4.19
CA HIS A 193 14.36 -6.11 -3.77
C HIS A 193 13.23 -6.48 -4.73
N GLY A 194 13.12 -5.81 -5.90
CA GLY A 194 12.16 -6.12 -6.95
C GLY A 194 10.69 -5.97 -6.54
N LYS A 195 10.39 -5.17 -5.50
CA LYS A 195 9.01 -4.99 -5.04
C LYS A 195 8.19 -4.17 -6.03
N THR A 196 7.00 -4.63 -6.34
CA THR A 196 6.02 -3.82 -7.08
C THR A 196 5.35 -2.87 -6.11
N ILE A 197 5.28 -1.59 -6.47
CA ILE A 197 4.74 -0.53 -5.60
C ILE A 197 3.69 0.28 -6.37
N VAL A 198 2.53 0.48 -5.76
CA VAL A 198 1.55 1.49 -6.21
C VAL A 198 1.42 2.53 -5.11
N MET A 199 1.80 3.75 -5.41
CA MET A 199 1.78 4.87 -4.46
C MET A 199 0.73 5.90 -4.92
N VAL A 200 -0.22 6.16 -4.05
CA VAL A 200 -1.12 7.31 -4.18
C VAL A 200 -0.44 8.53 -3.59
N THR A 201 -0.40 9.62 -4.34
CA THR A 201 0.10 10.90 -3.86
C THR A 201 -0.54 12.07 -4.61
N HIS A 202 -0.58 13.22 -3.99
CA HIS A 202 -0.89 14.50 -4.64
C HIS A 202 0.37 15.39 -4.77
N ASP A 203 1.52 14.93 -4.22
CA ASP A 203 2.80 15.62 -4.31
C ASP A 203 3.56 15.21 -5.58
N PRO A 204 3.80 16.15 -6.54
CA PRO A 204 4.58 15.88 -7.75
C PRO A 204 5.97 15.35 -7.45
N HIS A 205 6.63 15.87 -6.38
CA HIS A 205 7.96 15.43 -6.00
C HIS A 205 8.00 13.95 -5.56
N ALA A 206 6.97 13.50 -4.83
CA ALA A 206 6.86 12.09 -4.49
C ALA A 206 6.61 11.24 -5.75
N ALA A 207 5.80 11.74 -6.69
CA ALA A 207 5.51 11.03 -7.93
C ALA A 207 6.74 10.87 -8.84
N GLU A 208 7.69 11.82 -8.85
CA GLU A 208 8.95 11.74 -9.60
C GLU A 208 9.82 10.54 -9.19
N ARG A 209 9.60 9.96 -8.00
CA ARG A 209 10.31 8.76 -7.54
C ARG A 209 9.82 7.47 -8.18
N ALA A 210 8.64 7.49 -8.79
CA ALA A 210 8.07 6.34 -9.47
C ALA A 210 8.60 6.21 -10.91
N SER A 211 8.56 4.99 -11.45
CA SER A 211 8.95 4.73 -12.85
C SER A 211 7.88 5.14 -13.86
N ARG A 212 6.63 5.24 -13.43
CA ARG A 212 5.48 5.70 -14.24
C ARG A 212 4.48 6.43 -13.36
N THR A 213 3.86 7.46 -13.92
CA THR A 213 2.79 8.22 -13.27
C THR A 213 1.52 8.14 -14.10
N VAL A 214 0.39 7.89 -13.45
CA VAL A 214 -0.95 7.98 -14.03
C VAL A 214 -1.81 8.94 -13.23
N HIS A 215 -2.74 9.61 -13.88
CA HIS A 215 -3.63 10.57 -13.24
C HIS A 215 -5.05 10.00 -13.16
N LEU A 216 -5.66 10.11 -11.99
CA LEU A 216 -7.07 9.83 -11.76
C LEU A 216 -7.81 11.14 -11.53
N ASP A 217 -8.72 11.48 -12.42
CA ASP A 217 -9.60 12.64 -12.28
C ASP A 217 -11.05 12.21 -12.44
N LYS A 218 -11.90 12.62 -11.47
CA LYS A 218 -13.34 12.32 -11.46
C LYS A 218 -13.68 10.86 -11.78
N GLY A 219 -12.87 9.93 -11.25
CA GLY A 219 -13.09 8.50 -11.41
C GLY A 219 -12.64 7.90 -12.73
N THR A 220 -11.95 8.65 -13.60
CA THR A 220 -11.36 8.17 -14.85
C THR A 220 -9.84 8.30 -14.85
N LEU A 221 -9.13 7.34 -15.45
CA LEU A 221 -7.67 7.39 -15.57
C LEU A 221 -7.28 8.07 -16.89
N THR A 222 -6.26 8.93 -16.78
CA THR A 222 -5.52 9.46 -17.91
C THR A 222 -4.03 9.16 -17.70
N GLU A 223 -3.34 8.65 -18.72
CA GLU A 223 -1.88 8.55 -18.64
C GLU A 223 -1.29 9.95 -18.79
N ALA A 224 -0.24 10.24 -17.98
CA ALA A 224 0.53 11.45 -18.21
C ALA A 224 1.14 11.34 -19.62
N ALA A 225 0.97 12.36 -20.45
CA ALA A 225 1.71 12.46 -21.70
C ALA A 225 3.21 12.41 -21.37
N ALA A 226 3.92 11.47 -22.00
CA ALA A 226 5.36 11.29 -21.84
C ALA A 226 6.13 12.53 -22.31
#